data_d1c3f9d93e5185bde351342c536306e4
#
_entry.id   d1c3f9d93e5185bde351342c536306e4
#
_cell.length_a   1.000
_cell.length_b   1.000
_cell.length_c   1.000
_cell.angle_alpha   90.00
_cell.angle_beta   90.00
_cell.angle_gamma   90.00
#
_symmetry.space_group_name_H-M   'P 1'
#
loop_
_entity.id
_entity.type
_entity.pdbx_description
1 polymer ?
#
loop_
_entity_poly.entity_id
_entity_poly.type
_entity_poly.pdbx_seq_one_letter_code
_entity_poly.pdbx_strand_id
1 'polypeptide(L)'
;MTVVTRFAPSPTGMLHVGGVRTALFSWLYARRMGGKFILRVEDTDRERSTDEAVRVILDGMAWLGLTADEGPYYQTQRFDRYRAVFAQMLAAGQAYHCYCTKEELEAVRAEQTARKEKPRYPGTCRHGRAPRPGVHPVVRFRNPAEGSVVVEDLVHGSVTFQNAELDDLIIARSDGTPTYNFCVVVDDWDMGVTHVIRGDDHLNNTPRQMNMLLALGAALPTYAHVPMILGPDGAKLSKRHGAVSVLQYEEDGYLPDALLNYLVRLGWAHGDQEVFTREEMIAAFDIKDVNRAASAFNPEKLLWLNQQHMMRAAPATLVPHLRAQLRRIGLDCDDQALLEGIILAQRERAKTMKEMALNSRFFFVEHVEIDLKAAAKHLAGGGRETLQRVRERLAGLGGWSTEGIHGALEALAAELGAGLGKVAQPVRVAVTGAAVSPPIDVTLALLGRERTLARLDAAMAAGSGA
;
A
#
# COMPACT_ATOMS: atom_id res chain seq x y z
N MET A 1 16.10 -3.50 -26.56
CA MET A 1 16.22 -4.41 -25.39
C MET A 1 14.94 -4.26 -24.58
N THR A 2 14.28 -5.35 -24.20
CA THR A 2 13.05 -5.30 -23.39
C THR A 2 13.39 -4.79 -21.98
N VAL A 3 12.60 -3.84 -21.46
CA VAL A 3 12.76 -3.37 -20.09
C VAL A 3 12.37 -4.48 -19.12
N VAL A 4 13.23 -4.74 -18.15
CA VAL A 4 12.98 -5.69 -17.05
C VAL A 4 13.25 -4.94 -15.73
N THR A 5 12.20 -4.78 -14.93
CA THR A 5 12.25 -4.23 -13.58
C THR A 5 11.95 -5.30 -12.55
N ARG A 6 12.20 -5.02 -11.28
CA ARG A 6 11.84 -5.94 -10.20
C ARG A 6 11.43 -5.20 -8.93
N PHE A 7 10.57 -5.85 -8.15
CA PHE A 7 10.37 -5.58 -6.74
C PHE A 7 11.02 -6.71 -5.94
N ALA A 8 11.89 -6.35 -5.01
CA ALA A 8 12.72 -7.29 -4.27
C ALA A 8 12.61 -7.06 -2.75
N PRO A 9 11.42 -7.34 -2.15
CA PRO A 9 11.21 -7.11 -0.73
C PRO A 9 11.91 -8.16 0.13
N SER A 10 12.47 -7.72 1.26
CA SER A 10 12.92 -8.61 2.33
C SER A 10 11.76 -8.86 3.30
N PRO A 11 11.36 -10.12 3.55
CA PRO A 11 10.24 -10.48 4.42
C PRO A 11 10.64 -10.43 5.91
N THR A 12 11.29 -9.35 6.32
CA THR A 12 11.75 -9.09 7.71
C THR A 12 10.80 -8.18 8.47
N GLY A 13 9.64 -7.87 7.87
CA GLY A 13 8.61 -7.01 8.43
C GLY A 13 7.41 -6.92 7.51
N MET A 14 6.46 -6.06 7.88
CA MET A 14 5.25 -5.86 7.10
C MET A 14 5.52 -5.04 5.82
N LEU A 15 4.80 -5.35 4.74
CA LEU A 15 4.82 -4.51 3.55
C LEU A 15 4.17 -3.15 3.87
N HIS A 16 4.98 -2.11 3.94
CA HIS A 16 4.54 -0.74 4.20
C HIS A 16 4.49 0.10 2.93
N VAL A 17 3.82 1.26 2.99
CA VAL A 17 3.61 2.15 1.83
C VAL A 17 4.90 2.56 1.10
N GLY A 18 6.04 2.65 1.78
CA GLY A 18 7.34 2.93 1.12
C GLY A 18 7.79 1.81 0.20
N GLY A 19 7.64 0.55 0.64
CA GLY A 19 7.89 -0.62 -0.19
C GLY A 19 6.91 -0.71 -1.36
N VAL A 20 5.62 -0.46 -1.08
CA VAL A 20 4.56 -0.43 -2.11
C VAL A 20 4.85 0.64 -3.18
N ARG A 21 5.30 1.84 -2.80
CA ARG A 21 5.65 2.88 -3.79
C ARG A 21 6.81 2.45 -4.69
N THR A 22 7.81 1.78 -4.14
CA THR A 22 8.92 1.23 -4.93
C THR A 22 8.43 0.14 -5.90
N ALA A 23 7.55 -0.75 -5.44
CA ALA A 23 6.90 -1.75 -6.28
C ALA A 23 6.08 -1.09 -7.40
N LEU A 24 5.27 -0.09 -7.05
CA LEU A 24 4.44 0.66 -7.98
C LEU A 24 5.27 1.33 -9.09
N PHE A 25 6.35 2.03 -8.73
CA PHE A 25 7.20 2.72 -9.72
C PHE A 25 7.88 1.72 -10.66
N SER A 26 8.36 0.59 -10.12
CA SER A 26 8.94 -0.50 -10.92
C SER A 26 7.90 -1.11 -11.86
N TRP A 27 6.67 -1.33 -11.36
CA TRP A 27 5.57 -1.90 -12.12
C TRP A 27 5.07 -0.94 -13.21
N LEU A 28 4.84 0.34 -12.88
CA LEU A 28 4.39 1.36 -13.84
C LEU A 28 5.40 1.53 -14.98
N TYR A 29 6.69 1.59 -14.64
CA TYR A 29 7.73 1.75 -15.64
C TYR A 29 7.80 0.54 -16.58
N ALA A 30 7.72 -0.69 -16.04
CA ALA A 30 7.64 -1.90 -16.86
C ALA A 30 6.42 -1.89 -17.77
N ARG A 31 5.23 -1.57 -17.26
CA ARG A 31 3.98 -1.53 -18.05
C ARG A 31 4.03 -0.48 -19.15
N ARG A 32 4.49 0.73 -18.86
CA ARG A 32 4.65 1.80 -19.84
C ARG A 32 5.58 1.40 -20.98
N MET A 33 6.68 0.74 -20.64
CA MET A 33 7.71 0.36 -21.63
C MET A 33 7.41 -0.96 -22.34
N GLY A 34 6.25 -1.59 -22.10
CA GLY A 34 5.92 -2.91 -22.63
C GLY A 34 6.91 -3.99 -22.20
N GLY A 35 7.49 -3.83 -21.02
CA GLY A 35 8.51 -4.69 -20.44
C GLY A 35 7.95 -5.69 -19.42
N LYS A 36 8.85 -6.24 -18.59
CA LYS A 36 8.54 -7.23 -17.55
C LYS A 36 8.77 -6.68 -16.15
N PHE A 37 7.92 -7.07 -15.23
CA PHE A 37 8.04 -6.82 -13.80
C PHE A 37 8.21 -8.13 -13.03
N ILE A 38 9.30 -8.29 -12.30
CA ILE A 38 9.68 -9.50 -11.55
C ILE A 38 9.42 -9.29 -10.07
N LEU A 39 8.88 -10.30 -9.38
CA LEU A 39 8.83 -10.36 -7.93
C LEU A 39 9.90 -11.32 -7.41
N ARG A 40 10.78 -10.83 -6.53
CA ARG A 40 11.83 -11.62 -5.87
C ARG A 40 11.80 -11.38 -4.36
N VAL A 41 11.58 -12.42 -3.59
CA VAL A 41 11.60 -12.39 -2.12
C VAL A 41 13.03 -12.59 -1.63
N GLU A 42 13.58 -11.60 -0.91
CA GLU A 42 14.95 -11.61 -0.39
C GLU A 42 14.96 -12.16 1.04
N ASP A 43 14.80 -13.46 1.16
CA ASP A 43 14.61 -14.23 2.39
C ASP A 43 15.92 -14.86 2.94
N THR A 44 17.08 -14.32 2.58
CA THR A 44 18.40 -14.85 3.02
C THR A 44 18.65 -14.70 4.51
N ASP A 45 18.00 -13.77 5.19
CA ASP A 45 18.01 -13.63 6.65
C ASP A 45 16.93 -14.54 7.27
N ARG A 46 17.28 -15.81 7.47
CA ARG A 46 16.35 -16.84 7.97
C ARG A 46 15.82 -16.57 9.37
N GLU A 47 16.55 -15.83 10.20
CA GLU A 47 16.12 -15.52 11.57
C GLU A 47 14.99 -14.50 11.60
N ARG A 48 14.99 -13.54 10.65
CA ARG A 48 13.99 -12.47 10.56
C ARG A 48 12.95 -12.68 9.47
N SER A 49 13.17 -13.60 8.53
CA SER A 49 12.24 -13.92 7.46
C SER A 49 11.21 -14.93 7.95
N THR A 50 9.92 -14.59 7.84
CA THR A 50 8.82 -15.47 8.26
C THR A 50 7.87 -15.73 7.10
N ASP A 51 7.23 -16.90 7.06
CA ASP A 51 6.21 -17.24 6.07
C ASP A 51 5.01 -16.29 6.16
N GLU A 52 4.71 -15.75 7.34
CA GLU A 52 3.67 -14.76 7.53
C GLU A 52 4.02 -13.44 6.82
N ALA A 53 5.26 -12.95 6.96
CA ALA A 53 5.71 -11.74 6.27
C ALA A 53 5.71 -11.92 4.76
N VAL A 54 6.07 -13.11 4.25
CA VAL A 54 5.96 -13.44 2.82
C VAL A 54 4.50 -13.37 2.37
N ARG A 55 3.57 -14.00 3.11
CA ARG A 55 2.13 -13.94 2.78
C ARG A 55 1.61 -12.51 2.74
N VAL A 56 1.94 -11.68 3.73
CA VAL A 56 1.54 -10.26 3.76
C VAL A 56 2.04 -9.51 2.53
N ILE A 57 3.25 -9.81 2.03
CA ILE A 57 3.77 -9.21 0.80
C ILE A 57 2.92 -9.65 -0.39
N LEU A 58 2.66 -10.96 -0.54
CA LEU A 58 1.91 -11.50 -1.67
C LEU A 58 0.45 -11.03 -1.66
N ASP A 59 -0.20 -11.07 -0.52
CA ASP A 59 -1.59 -10.62 -0.35
C ASP A 59 -1.71 -9.12 -0.61
N GLY A 60 -0.76 -8.32 -0.11
CA GLY A 60 -0.72 -6.88 -0.36
C GLY A 60 -0.52 -6.55 -1.84
N MET A 61 0.38 -7.25 -2.54
CA MET A 61 0.57 -7.09 -3.98
C MET A 61 -0.68 -7.51 -4.77
N ALA A 62 -1.34 -8.61 -4.36
CA ALA A 62 -2.57 -9.10 -4.97
C ALA A 62 -3.73 -8.10 -4.77
N TRP A 63 -3.92 -7.60 -3.54
CA TRP A 63 -4.94 -6.59 -3.25
C TRP A 63 -4.75 -5.32 -4.09
N LEU A 64 -3.50 -4.87 -4.23
CA LEU A 64 -3.16 -3.70 -5.07
C LEU A 64 -3.25 -3.98 -6.57
N GLY A 65 -3.35 -5.25 -7.00
CA GLY A 65 -3.32 -5.63 -8.40
C GLY A 65 -1.98 -5.36 -9.08
N LEU A 66 -0.87 -5.34 -8.33
CA LEU A 66 0.49 -5.21 -8.85
C LEU A 66 1.04 -6.59 -9.21
N THR A 67 0.48 -7.17 -10.28
CA THR A 67 0.84 -8.51 -10.74
C THR A 67 2.23 -8.56 -11.34
N ALA A 68 3.04 -9.52 -10.89
CA ALA A 68 4.33 -9.83 -11.49
C ALA A 68 4.17 -10.72 -12.73
N ASP A 69 5.03 -10.51 -13.72
CA ASP A 69 5.09 -11.34 -14.94
C ASP A 69 5.88 -12.61 -14.66
N GLU A 70 6.85 -12.55 -13.73
CA GLU A 70 7.68 -13.66 -13.30
C GLU A 70 7.87 -13.66 -11.77
N GLY A 71 8.00 -14.84 -11.18
CA GLY A 71 8.16 -15.04 -9.74
C GLY A 71 6.85 -15.46 -9.05
N PRO A 72 6.80 -15.44 -7.70
CA PRO A 72 7.89 -15.00 -6.80
C PRO A 72 9.10 -15.95 -6.84
N TYR A 73 10.29 -15.38 -7.01
CA TYR A 73 11.54 -16.09 -6.81
C TYR A 73 11.99 -15.93 -5.35
N TYR A 74 12.57 -16.99 -4.76
CA TYR A 74 13.07 -16.95 -3.38
C TYR A 74 14.59 -17.10 -3.37
N GLN A 75 15.29 -16.20 -2.70
CA GLN A 75 16.76 -16.23 -2.65
C GLN A 75 17.29 -17.48 -1.94
N THR A 76 16.59 -17.97 -0.92
CA THR A 76 16.97 -19.22 -0.23
C THR A 76 16.99 -20.45 -1.15
N GLN A 77 16.21 -20.45 -2.23
CA GLN A 77 16.18 -21.52 -3.22
C GLN A 77 17.32 -21.45 -4.24
N ARG A 78 18.14 -20.38 -4.19
CA ARG A 78 19.19 -20.10 -5.18
C ARG A 78 20.60 -20.21 -4.61
N PHE A 79 20.80 -20.74 -3.39
CA PHE A 79 22.09 -20.81 -2.73
C PHE A 79 23.16 -21.55 -3.53
N ASP A 80 22.80 -22.61 -4.26
CA ASP A 80 23.75 -23.33 -5.10
C ASP A 80 24.26 -22.47 -6.25
N ARG A 81 23.39 -21.63 -6.83
CA ARG A 81 23.80 -20.66 -7.85
C ARG A 81 24.79 -19.64 -7.30
N TYR A 82 24.51 -19.08 -6.12
CA TYR A 82 25.44 -18.13 -5.48
C TYR A 82 26.78 -18.78 -5.16
N ARG A 83 26.79 -20.03 -4.67
CA ARG A 83 28.02 -20.80 -4.43
C ARG A 83 28.83 -20.99 -5.71
N ALA A 84 28.19 -21.34 -6.81
CA ALA A 84 28.86 -21.49 -8.09
C ALA A 84 29.49 -20.17 -8.57
N VAL A 85 28.80 -19.03 -8.41
CA VAL A 85 29.32 -17.72 -8.83
C VAL A 85 30.50 -17.28 -7.96
N PHE A 86 30.45 -17.37 -6.63
CA PHE A 86 31.59 -16.98 -5.84
C PHE A 86 32.78 -17.93 -6.00
N ALA A 87 32.57 -19.24 -6.27
CA ALA A 87 33.63 -20.15 -6.65
C ALA A 87 34.28 -19.73 -7.98
N GLN A 88 33.52 -19.35 -8.98
CA GLN A 88 34.03 -18.78 -10.23
C GLN A 88 34.88 -17.53 -9.97
N MET A 89 34.40 -16.60 -9.13
CA MET A 89 35.12 -15.37 -8.79
C MET A 89 36.43 -15.66 -8.03
N LEU A 90 36.46 -16.66 -7.15
CA LEU A 90 37.67 -17.12 -6.50
C LEU A 90 38.69 -17.68 -7.50
N ALA A 91 38.26 -18.56 -8.41
CA ALA A 91 39.11 -19.13 -9.46
C ALA A 91 39.67 -18.04 -10.41
N ALA A 92 38.88 -16.99 -10.71
CA ALA A 92 39.32 -15.88 -11.53
C ALA A 92 40.16 -14.82 -10.77
N GLY A 93 40.41 -15.00 -9.47
CA GLY A 93 41.15 -14.03 -8.65
C GLY A 93 40.37 -12.74 -8.36
N GLN A 94 39.08 -12.69 -8.66
CA GLN A 94 38.19 -11.58 -8.40
C GLN A 94 37.66 -11.56 -6.95
N ALA A 95 37.86 -12.66 -6.23
CA ALA A 95 37.54 -12.80 -4.82
C ALA A 95 38.70 -13.54 -4.11
N TYR A 96 38.72 -13.52 -2.79
CA TYR A 96 39.74 -14.19 -1.99
C TYR A 96 39.19 -14.55 -0.62
N HIS A 97 39.86 -15.56 0.03
CA HIS A 97 39.58 -15.96 1.39
C HIS A 97 40.18 -15.00 2.40
N CYS A 98 39.37 -14.55 3.34
CA CYS A 98 39.82 -13.68 4.44
C CYS A 98 39.70 -14.42 5.77
N TYR A 99 40.83 -14.55 6.46
CA TYR A 99 41.02 -15.24 7.73
C TYR A 99 41.13 -14.28 8.93
N CYS A 100 40.74 -13.02 8.78
CA CYS A 100 40.63 -12.07 9.90
C CYS A 100 39.52 -12.49 10.84
N THR A 101 39.81 -12.50 12.15
CA THR A 101 38.75 -12.73 13.15
C THR A 101 37.91 -11.48 13.37
N LYS A 102 36.80 -11.65 14.05
CA LYS A 102 35.90 -10.53 14.39
C LYS A 102 36.61 -9.53 15.30
N GLU A 103 37.35 -10.04 16.28
CA GLU A 103 38.13 -9.27 17.27
C GLU A 103 39.21 -8.44 16.59
N GLU A 104 39.97 -9.04 15.65
CA GLU A 104 40.99 -8.33 14.85
C GLU A 104 40.34 -7.12 14.07
N LEU A 105 39.20 -7.36 13.46
CA LEU A 105 38.52 -6.34 12.69
C LEU A 105 37.89 -5.26 13.57
N GLU A 106 37.40 -5.59 14.75
CA GLU A 106 36.90 -4.63 15.74
C GLU A 106 38.04 -3.75 16.29
N ALA A 107 39.20 -4.32 16.58
CA ALA A 107 40.39 -3.56 16.99
C ALA A 107 40.83 -2.56 15.91
N VAL A 108 40.91 -2.99 14.65
CA VAL A 108 41.22 -2.09 13.53
C VAL A 108 40.20 -0.96 13.39
N ARG A 109 38.92 -1.26 13.52
CA ARG A 109 37.84 -0.24 13.48
C ARG A 109 37.99 0.77 14.61
N ALA A 110 38.28 0.30 15.82
CA ALA A 110 38.49 1.17 16.98
C ALA A 110 39.67 2.14 16.77
N GLU A 111 40.77 1.63 16.24
CA GLU A 111 41.96 2.44 15.91
C GLU A 111 41.65 3.48 14.83
N GLN A 112 40.97 3.09 13.74
CA GLN A 112 40.55 4.01 12.67
C GLN A 112 39.61 5.10 13.21
N THR A 113 38.66 4.72 14.07
CA THR A 113 37.74 5.68 14.72
C THR A 113 38.50 6.64 15.63
N ALA A 114 39.48 6.16 16.41
CA ALA A 114 40.30 7.01 17.25
C ALA A 114 41.13 8.05 16.44
N ARG A 115 41.55 7.64 15.23
CA ARG A 115 42.23 8.54 14.28
C ARG A 115 41.27 9.42 13.46
N LYS A 116 39.95 9.35 13.71
CA LYS A 116 38.90 10.05 12.95
C LYS A 116 38.83 9.64 11.47
N GLU A 117 39.33 8.46 11.15
CA GLU A 117 39.23 7.87 9.83
C GLU A 117 37.90 7.11 9.69
N LYS A 118 37.37 7.01 8.46
CA LYS A 118 36.18 6.19 8.18
C LYS A 118 36.54 4.71 8.37
N PRO A 119 35.89 3.98 9.31
CA PRO A 119 36.18 2.57 9.53
C PRO A 119 35.94 1.73 8.26
N ARG A 120 36.97 0.98 7.84
CA ARG A 120 36.90 0.10 6.68
C ARG A 120 37.83 -1.12 6.86
N TYR A 121 37.56 -2.16 6.08
CA TYR A 121 38.46 -3.30 6.02
C TYR A 121 39.83 -2.88 5.39
N PRO A 122 40.96 -3.14 6.04
CA PRO A 122 42.28 -2.65 5.57
C PRO A 122 42.91 -3.47 4.44
N GLY A 123 42.22 -4.52 3.96
CA GLY A 123 42.79 -5.39 2.92
C GLY A 123 43.82 -6.42 3.40
N THR A 124 43.87 -6.72 4.69
CA THR A 124 44.89 -7.60 5.34
C THR A 124 45.10 -8.94 4.63
N CYS A 125 44.04 -9.55 4.09
CA CYS A 125 44.15 -10.86 3.39
C CYS A 125 44.17 -10.71 1.86
N ARG A 126 44.12 -9.49 1.34
CA ARG A 126 43.98 -9.21 -0.10
C ARG A 126 45.12 -9.76 -0.97
N HIS A 127 46.32 -9.79 -0.42
CA HIS A 127 47.56 -10.23 -1.11
C HIS A 127 47.95 -11.66 -0.76
N GLY A 128 47.03 -12.43 -0.18
CA GLY A 128 47.26 -13.78 0.27
C GLY A 128 47.69 -13.81 1.75
N ARG A 129 46.89 -14.42 2.57
CA ARG A 129 47.20 -14.76 3.96
C ARG A 129 47.05 -16.27 4.12
N ALA A 130 48.01 -16.93 4.74
CA ALA A 130 47.94 -18.35 4.99
C ALA A 130 46.68 -18.69 5.80
N PRO A 131 46.07 -19.85 5.55
CA PRO A 131 44.99 -20.37 6.38
C PRO A 131 45.40 -20.43 7.85
N ARG A 132 44.47 -20.11 8.74
CA ARG A 132 44.70 -20.14 10.20
C ARG A 132 43.92 -21.29 10.80
N PRO A 133 44.59 -22.12 11.60
CA PRO A 133 43.91 -23.21 12.31
C PRO A 133 42.71 -22.69 13.12
N GLY A 134 41.58 -23.37 13.00
CA GLY A 134 40.35 -23.01 13.72
C GLY A 134 39.60 -21.76 13.20
N VAL A 135 40.09 -21.09 12.14
CA VAL A 135 39.40 -19.94 11.55
C VAL A 135 38.76 -20.34 10.21
N HIS A 136 37.44 -20.37 10.15
CA HIS A 136 36.72 -20.53 8.89
C HIS A 136 36.71 -19.22 8.12
N PRO A 137 37.24 -19.17 6.88
CA PRO A 137 37.36 -17.93 6.13
C PRO A 137 35.99 -17.41 5.64
N VAL A 138 35.86 -16.10 5.55
CA VAL A 138 34.87 -15.47 4.72
C VAL A 138 35.41 -15.25 3.33
N VAL A 139 34.54 -15.14 2.32
CA VAL A 139 34.94 -14.75 0.95
C VAL A 139 34.69 -13.26 0.77
N ARG A 140 35.73 -12.54 0.31
CA ARG A 140 35.63 -11.12 -0.02
C ARG A 140 35.77 -10.87 -1.52
N PHE A 141 34.96 -9.99 -2.04
CA PHE A 141 35.15 -9.43 -3.38
C PHE A 141 36.40 -8.55 -3.39
N ARG A 142 37.22 -8.69 -4.41
CA ARG A 142 38.41 -7.86 -4.64
C ARG A 142 37.98 -6.57 -5.37
N ASN A 143 37.54 -5.57 -4.61
CA ASN A 143 37.13 -4.31 -5.20
C ASN A 143 38.30 -3.62 -5.92
N PRO A 144 38.12 -2.95 -7.07
CA PRO A 144 39.15 -2.10 -7.65
C PRO A 144 39.70 -1.09 -6.61
N ALA A 145 41.02 -0.93 -6.55
CA ALA A 145 41.65 -0.03 -5.57
C ALA A 145 41.74 1.42 -6.08
N GLU A 146 41.81 1.58 -7.40
CA GLU A 146 41.99 2.86 -8.07
C GLU A 146 40.78 3.20 -8.96
N GLY A 147 40.72 4.47 -9.39
CA GLY A 147 39.65 4.97 -10.21
C GLY A 147 38.36 5.23 -9.46
N SER A 148 37.29 5.45 -10.19
CA SER A 148 35.98 5.77 -9.64
C SER A 148 34.85 5.02 -10.33
N VAL A 149 33.74 4.87 -9.63
CA VAL A 149 32.47 4.39 -10.18
C VAL A 149 31.51 5.56 -10.28
N VAL A 150 30.98 5.81 -11.46
CA VAL A 150 29.95 6.82 -11.69
C VAL A 150 28.60 6.10 -11.79
N VAL A 151 27.71 6.42 -10.87
CA VAL A 151 26.31 5.97 -10.89
C VAL A 151 25.50 7.00 -11.65
N GLU A 152 25.11 6.70 -12.89
CA GLU A 152 24.20 7.52 -13.66
C GLU A 152 22.77 7.20 -13.21
N ASP A 153 22.27 7.99 -12.25
CA ASP A 153 20.98 7.75 -11.62
C ASP A 153 19.90 8.62 -12.27
N LEU A 154 18.77 8.00 -12.66
CA LEU A 154 17.69 8.71 -13.35
C LEU A 154 16.99 9.77 -12.48
N VAL A 155 17.07 9.64 -11.15
CA VAL A 155 16.45 10.59 -10.20
C VAL A 155 17.50 11.57 -9.65
N HIS A 156 18.65 11.07 -9.19
CA HIS A 156 19.69 11.89 -8.54
C HIS A 156 20.69 12.51 -9.53
N GLY A 157 20.75 12.02 -10.78
CA GLY A 157 21.80 12.37 -11.74
C GLY A 157 23.11 11.63 -11.44
N SER A 158 24.23 12.11 -11.98
CA SER A 158 25.52 11.46 -11.83
C SER A 158 26.08 11.59 -10.41
N VAL A 159 26.33 10.46 -9.76
CA VAL A 159 26.95 10.39 -8.43
C VAL A 159 28.26 9.60 -8.53
N THR A 160 29.39 10.21 -8.19
CA THR A 160 30.71 9.61 -8.31
C THR A 160 31.20 9.08 -6.96
N PHE A 161 31.68 7.85 -6.94
CA PHE A 161 32.29 7.20 -5.78
C PHE A 161 33.73 6.81 -6.11
N GLN A 162 34.69 7.16 -5.25
CA GLN A 162 36.09 6.73 -5.42
C GLN A 162 36.23 5.26 -4.99
N ASN A 163 36.83 4.43 -5.81
CA ASN A 163 37.06 3.02 -5.48
C ASN A 163 37.89 2.84 -4.20
N ALA A 164 38.82 3.76 -3.95
CA ALA A 164 39.62 3.78 -2.73
C ALA A 164 38.78 3.94 -1.44
N GLU A 165 37.55 4.43 -1.52
CA GLU A 165 36.62 4.56 -0.39
C GLU A 165 35.74 3.32 -0.18
N LEU A 166 35.73 2.40 -1.15
CA LEU A 166 34.97 1.17 -1.12
C LEU A 166 35.88 0.04 -0.64
N ASP A 167 35.50 -0.60 0.46
CA ASP A 167 36.25 -1.75 0.98
C ASP A 167 35.89 -3.05 0.27
N ASP A 168 36.75 -4.06 0.42
CA ASP A 168 36.49 -5.41 -0.10
C ASP A 168 35.33 -6.06 0.66
N LEU A 169 34.16 -6.05 0.03
CA LEU A 169 32.91 -6.51 0.64
C LEU A 169 32.94 -8.04 0.87
N ILE A 170 32.40 -8.49 2.00
CA ILE A 170 32.15 -9.93 2.20
C ILE A 170 30.99 -10.34 1.29
N ILE A 171 31.23 -11.33 0.42
CA ILE A 171 30.23 -11.91 -0.49
C ILE A 171 29.71 -13.26 0.00
N ALA A 172 30.52 -14.00 0.80
CA ALA A 172 30.04 -15.19 1.50
C ALA A 172 30.60 -15.20 2.93
N ARG A 173 29.77 -15.60 3.88
CA ARG A 173 30.12 -15.79 5.29
C ARG A 173 30.94 -17.05 5.49
N SER A 174 31.45 -17.24 6.70
CA SER A 174 32.28 -18.41 7.07
C SER A 174 31.53 -19.75 7.01
N ASP A 175 30.20 -19.73 7.09
CA ASP A 175 29.34 -20.90 6.91
C ASP A 175 28.96 -21.16 5.44
N GLY A 176 29.48 -20.35 4.52
CA GLY A 176 29.17 -20.40 3.09
C GLY A 176 27.87 -19.69 2.69
N THR A 177 27.19 -19.06 3.63
CA THR A 177 25.96 -18.27 3.33
C THR A 177 26.32 -17.01 2.55
N PRO A 178 25.69 -16.74 1.39
CA PRO A 178 25.91 -15.51 0.63
C PRO A 178 25.39 -14.28 1.36
N THR A 179 25.97 -13.11 1.06
CA THR A 179 25.52 -11.84 1.64
C THR A 179 24.53 -11.13 0.72
N TYR A 180 23.75 -10.21 1.28
CA TYR A 180 22.71 -9.45 0.59
C TYR A 180 23.18 -8.85 -0.74
N ASN A 181 24.23 -8.01 -0.73
CA ASN A 181 24.69 -7.34 -1.94
C ASN A 181 25.11 -8.32 -3.04
N PHE A 182 25.67 -9.46 -2.68
CA PHE A 182 26.07 -10.47 -3.64
C PHE A 182 24.88 -11.20 -4.24
N CYS A 183 23.89 -11.58 -3.41
CA CYS A 183 22.66 -12.21 -3.92
C CYS A 183 21.95 -11.32 -4.90
N VAL A 184 21.80 -10.01 -4.58
CA VAL A 184 21.17 -9.03 -5.47
C VAL A 184 21.90 -8.95 -6.82
N VAL A 185 23.23 -8.90 -6.81
CA VAL A 185 24.04 -8.82 -8.05
C VAL A 185 23.84 -10.07 -8.92
N VAL A 186 23.91 -11.25 -8.35
CA VAL A 186 23.76 -12.52 -9.09
C VAL A 186 22.34 -12.64 -9.65
N ASP A 187 21.34 -12.28 -8.85
CA ASP A 187 19.96 -12.38 -9.27
C ASP A 187 19.60 -11.35 -10.35
N ASP A 188 19.99 -10.08 -10.18
CA ASP A 188 19.74 -9.04 -11.18
C ASP A 188 20.42 -9.39 -12.51
N TRP A 189 21.62 -10.01 -12.47
CA TRP A 189 22.31 -10.52 -13.64
C TRP A 189 21.57 -11.70 -14.31
N ASP A 190 21.29 -12.75 -13.54
CA ASP A 190 20.66 -13.98 -14.06
C ASP A 190 19.23 -13.72 -14.58
N MET A 191 18.48 -12.82 -13.95
CA MET A 191 17.12 -12.45 -14.33
C MET A 191 17.07 -11.40 -15.44
N GLY A 192 18.22 -10.92 -15.92
CA GLY A 192 18.31 -9.92 -16.97
C GLY A 192 17.67 -8.58 -16.62
N VAL A 193 17.76 -8.17 -15.35
CA VAL A 193 17.23 -6.89 -14.86
C VAL A 193 17.94 -5.75 -15.57
N THR A 194 17.19 -4.91 -16.27
CA THR A 194 17.71 -3.75 -17.02
C THR A 194 17.57 -2.45 -16.27
N HIS A 195 16.61 -2.36 -15.33
CA HIS A 195 16.36 -1.15 -14.54
C HIS A 195 16.16 -1.51 -13.07
N VAL A 196 16.99 -0.93 -12.22
CA VAL A 196 16.95 -1.09 -10.77
C VAL A 196 16.32 0.16 -10.16
N ILE A 197 15.02 0.09 -9.86
CA ILE A 197 14.26 1.14 -9.17
C ILE A 197 14.13 0.72 -7.71
N ARG A 198 14.62 1.55 -6.75
CA ARG A 198 14.63 1.21 -5.32
C ARG A 198 14.76 2.45 -4.44
N GLY A 199 14.64 2.30 -3.12
CA GLY A 199 14.84 3.40 -2.19
C GLY A 199 16.27 3.96 -2.21
N ASP A 200 16.42 5.26 -1.96
CA ASP A 200 17.70 5.97 -1.95
C ASP A 200 18.63 5.56 -0.80
N ASP A 201 18.12 4.89 0.22
CA ASP A 201 18.92 4.24 1.27
C ASP A 201 19.85 3.14 0.73
N HIS A 202 19.60 2.66 -0.49
CA HIS A 202 20.47 1.72 -1.20
C HIS A 202 21.51 2.38 -2.14
N LEU A 203 21.53 3.70 -2.29
CA LEU A 203 22.45 4.38 -3.20
C LEU A 203 23.93 4.04 -2.91
N ASN A 204 24.29 3.95 -1.63
CA ASN A 204 25.66 3.59 -1.21
C ASN A 204 26.02 2.11 -1.49
N ASN A 205 25.05 1.23 -1.78
CA ASN A 205 25.31 -0.14 -2.18
C ASN A 205 25.63 -0.25 -3.68
N THR A 206 25.11 0.68 -4.46
CA THR A 206 25.16 0.67 -5.93
C THR A 206 26.58 0.57 -6.49
N PRO A 207 27.58 1.38 -6.08
CA PRO A 207 28.92 1.30 -6.66
C PRO A 207 29.59 -0.05 -6.38
N ARG A 208 29.33 -0.68 -5.23
CA ARG A 208 29.82 -2.02 -4.90
C ARG A 208 29.20 -3.09 -5.79
N GLN A 209 27.88 -2.98 -6.03
CA GLN A 209 27.16 -3.90 -6.91
C GLN A 209 27.58 -3.73 -8.36
N MET A 210 27.79 -2.50 -8.83
CA MET A 210 28.33 -2.24 -10.17
C MET A 210 29.72 -2.83 -10.37
N ASN A 211 30.62 -2.68 -9.42
CA ASN A 211 31.95 -3.28 -9.50
C ASN A 211 31.89 -4.82 -9.56
N MET A 212 30.98 -5.45 -8.82
CA MET A 212 30.79 -6.90 -8.91
C MET A 212 30.21 -7.34 -10.27
N LEU A 213 29.23 -6.60 -10.82
CA LEU A 213 28.67 -6.87 -12.14
C LEU A 213 29.73 -6.74 -13.23
N LEU A 214 30.54 -5.69 -13.18
CA LEU A 214 31.66 -5.50 -14.12
C LEU A 214 32.71 -6.62 -14.02
N ALA A 215 33.04 -7.04 -12.81
CA ALA A 215 33.94 -8.17 -12.61
C ALA A 215 33.41 -9.49 -13.19
N LEU A 216 32.10 -9.68 -13.16
CA LEU A 216 31.40 -10.84 -13.77
C LEU A 216 31.22 -10.71 -15.27
N GLY A 217 31.60 -9.58 -15.89
CA GLY A 217 31.38 -9.30 -17.31
C GLY A 217 29.92 -9.05 -17.67
N ALA A 218 29.10 -8.71 -16.67
CA ALA A 218 27.68 -8.42 -16.84
C ALA A 218 27.45 -6.98 -17.33
N ALA A 219 26.39 -6.77 -18.12
CA ALA A 219 25.94 -5.43 -18.45
C ALA A 219 25.38 -4.73 -17.18
N LEU A 220 25.68 -3.43 -17.05
CA LEU A 220 25.14 -2.66 -15.94
C LEU A 220 23.68 -2.29 -16.21
N PRO A 221 22.78 -2.46 -15.22
CA PRO A 221 21.44 -1.93 -15.32
C PRO A 221 21.44 -0.40 -15.19
N THR A 222 20.38 0.23 -15.65
CA THR A 222 20.06 1.62 -15.35
C THR A 222 19.52 1.72 -13.92
N TYR A 223 19.97 2.72 -13.15
CA TYR A 223 19.59 2.91 -11.76
C TYR A 223 18.63 4.08 -11.58
N ALA A 224 17.71 3.94 -10.66
CA ALA A 224 16.84 5.02 -10.17
C ALA A 224 16.62 4.85 -8.67
N HIS A 225 17.17 5.75 -7.87
CA HIS A 225 17.00 5.74 -6.43
C HIS A 225 15.91 6.75 -6.04
N VAL A 226 14.78 6.25 -5.53
CA VAL A 226 13.63 7.08 -5.16
C VAL A 226 13.76 7.55 -3.71
N PRO A 227 13.52 8.85 -3.42
CA PRO A 227 13.63 9.40 -2.08
C PRO A 227 12.70 8.71 -1.09
N MET A 228 13.06 8.69 0.18
CA MET A 228 12.21 8.15 1.24
C MET A 228 10.91 8.94 1.39
N ILE A 229 9.88 8.27 1.91
CA ILE A 229 8.66 8.93 2.40
C ILE A 229 8.91 9.37 3.84
N LEU A 230 8.56 10.62 4.15
CA LEU A 230 8.69 11.22 5.48
C LEU A 230 7.34 11.22 6.21
N GLY A 231 7.39 11.20 7.53
CA GLY A 231 6.25 11.52 8.37
C GLY A 231 5.97 13.04 8.40
N PRO A 232 4.87 13.45 9.06
CA PRO A 232 4.53 14.87 9.20
C PRO A 232 5.60 15.69 9.94
N ASP A 233 6.43 15.04 10.75
CA ASP A 233 7.54 15.64 11.52
C ASP A 233 8.84 15.76 10.70
N GLY A 234 8.83 15.38 9.42
CA GLY A 234 10.02 15.37 8.56
C GLY A 234 10.99 14.22 8.80
N ALA A 235 10.72 13.34 9.78
CA ALA A 235 11.52 12.12 9.98
C ALA A 235 11.08 11.01 9.01
N LYS A 236 11.93 9.98 8.83
CA LYS A 236 11.55 8.79 8.05
C LYS A 236 10.21 8.23 8.55
N LEU A 237 9.30 7.96 7.62
CA LEU A 237 7.99 7.39 7.94
C LEU A 237 8.17 6.09 8.75
N SER A 238 7.49 6.00 9.88
CA SER A 238 7.61 4.89 10.83
C SER A 238 6.24 4.52 11.40
N LYS A 239 6.16 3.42 12.16
CA LYS A 239 4.91 2.96 12.80
C LYS A 239 4.21 4.05 13.62
N ARG A 240 4.96 4.93 14.30
CA ARG A 240 4.39 6.08 15.05
C ARG A 240 3.69 7.12 14.17
N HIS A 241 3.99 7.14 12.87
CA HIS A 241 3.39 8.03 11.87
C HIS A 241 2.29 7.34 11.06
N GLY A 242 1.80 6.17 11.49
CA GLY A 242 0.81 5.41 10.75
C GLY A 242 1.38 4.58 9.59
N ALA A 243 2.70 4.31 9.58
CA ALA A 243 3.27 3.33 8.65
C ALA A 243 2.83 1.92 9.10
N VAL A 244 1.63 1.57 8.73
CA VAL A 244 1.00 0.27 8.98
C VAL A 244 1.23 -0.65 7.78
N SER A 245 0.86 -1.92 7.94
CA SER A 245 0.78 -2.85 6.82
C SER A 245 -0.13 -2.29 5.73
N VAL A 246 0.21 -2.55 4.47
CA VAL A 246 -0.65 -2.16 3.35
C VAL A 246 -2.06 -2.75 3.47
N LEU A 247 -2.20 -3.94 4.03
CA LEU A 247 -3.50 -4.60 4.26
C LEU A 247 -4.36 -3.87 5.30
N GLN A 248 -3.78 -3.05 6.19
CA GLN A 248 -4.56 -2.21 7.09
C GLN A 248 -5.39 -1.16 6.33
N TYR A 249 -4.88 -0.65 5.20
CA TYR A 249 -5.67 0.25 4.34
C TYR A 249 -6.88 -0.45 3.72
N GLU A 250 -6.75 -1.72 3.34
CA GLU A 250 -7.89 -2.54 2.93
C GLU A 250 -8.92 -2.69 4.05
N GLU A 251 -8.46 -3.00 5.27
CA GLU A 251 -9.33 -3.12 6.46
C GLU A 251 -10.02 -1.80 6.81
N ASP A 252 -9.35 -0.68 6.60
CA ASP A 252 -9.89 0.66 6.81
C ASP A 252 -10.77 1.15 5.65
N GLY A 253 -10.94 0.31 4.62
CA GLY A 253 -11.86 0.53 3.53
C GLY A 253 -11.36 1.50 2.46
N TYR A 254 -10.05 1.64 2.31
CA TYR A 254 -9.47 2.34 1.16
C TYR A 254 -9.55 1.48 -0.10
N LEU A 255 -9.72 2.14 -1.23
CA LEU A 255 -9.65 1.48 -2.53
C LEU A 255 -8.18 1.30 -2.96
N PRO A 256 -7.82 0.15 -3.57
CA PRO A 256 -6.44 -0.07 -4.02
C PRO A 256 -5.97 1.00 -5.01
N ASP A 257 -6.80 1.39 -5.98
CA ASP A 257 -6.44 2.42 -6.96
C ASP A 257 -6.27 3.81 -6.34
N ALA A 258 -7.02 4.12 -5.29
CA ALA A 258 -6.84 5.37 -4.55
C ALA A 258 -5.50 5.40 -3.81
N LEU A 259 -5.11 4.30 -3.18
CA LEU A 259 -3.81 4.18 -2.52
C LEU A 259 -2.67 4.25 -3.54
N LEU A 260 -2.76 3.56 -4.67
CA LEU A 260 -1.75 3.62 -5.74
C LEU A 260 -1.63 5.03 -6.31
N ASN A 261 -2.74 5.70 -6.60
CA ASN A 261 -2.75 7.09 -7.06
C ASN A 261 -2.12 8.03 -6.03
N TYR A 262 -2.39 7.84 -4.74
CA TYR A 262 -1.75 8.63 -3.69
C TYR A 262 -0.23 8.40 -3.67
N LEU A 263 0.20 7.14 -3.73
CA LEU A 263 1.61 6.77 -3.66
C LEU A 263 2.40 7.24 -4.89
N VAL A 264 1.82 7.21 -6.09
CA VAL A 264 2.51 7.74 -7.27
C VAL A 264 2.77 9.23 -7.14
N ARG A 265 1.82 9.98 -6.57
CA ARG A 265 1.95 11.42 -6.31
C ARG A 265 2.98 11.76 -5.22
N LEU A 266 3.40 10.81 -4.41
CA LEU A 266 4.51 10.99 -3.47
C LEU A 266 5.87 10.91 -4.18
N GLY A 267 6.21 11.97 -4.87
CA GLY A 267 7.48 12.15 -5.58
C GLY A 267 7.35 12.24 -7.09
N TRP A 268 6.16 12.03 -7.68
CA TRP A 268 5.93 12.21 -9.11
C TRP A 268 4.70 13.09 -9.36
N ALA A 269 4.74 13.88 -10.42
CA ALA A 269 3.65 14.76 -10.86
C ALA A 269 3.51 14.75 -12.38
N HIS A 270 2.29 14.95 -12.85
CA HIS A 270 1.98 15.16 -14.26
C HIS A 270 1.06 16.38 -14.38
N GLY A 271 1.66 17.55 -14.59
CA GLY A 271 0.94 18.82 -14.52
C GLY A 271 0.21 19.00 -13.20
N ASP A 272 -1.02 19.52 -13.27
CA ASP A 272 -1.89 19.76 -12.11
C ASP A 272 -2.86 18.59 -11.82
N GLN A 273 -2.74 17.48 -12.57
CA GLN A 273 -3.63 16.34 -12.38
C GLN A 273 -3.36 15.67 -11.03
N GLU A 274 -4.43 15.49 -10.27
CA GLU A 274 -4.39 14.88 -8.93
C GLU A 274 -4.95 13.46 -8.92
N VAL A 275 -6.00 13.23 -9.69
CA VAL A 275 -6.71 11.95 -9.73
C VAL A 275 -6.41 11.24 -11.03
N PHE A 276 -5.83 10.05 -10.92
CA PHE A 276 -5.43 9.22 -12.05
C PHE A 276 -6.12 7.86 -11.98
N THR A 277 -6.58 7.36 -13.10
CA THR A 277 -6.84 5.92 -13.26
C THR A 277 -5.53 5.16 -13.37
N ARG A 278 -5.59 3.84 -13.28
CA ARG A 278 -4.42 2.98 -13.43
C ARG A 278 -3.80 3.10 -14.84
N GLU A 279 -4.65 3.17 -15.85
CA GLU A 279 -4.27 3.34 -17.26
C GLU A 279 -3.60 4.71 -17.49
N GLU A 280 -4.13 5.76 -16.90
CA GLU A 280 -3.52 7.10 -16.97
C GLU A 280 -2.15 7.12 -16.27
N MET A 281 -2.01 6.47 -15.10
CA MET A 281 -0.71 6.33 -14.45
C MET A 281 0.29 5.59 -15.34
N ILE A 282 -0.09 4.46 -15.95
CA ILE A 282 0.77 3.71 -16.86
C ILE A 282 1.18 4.57 -18.07
N ALA A 283 0.24 5.28 -18.67
CA ALA A 283 0.51 6.09 -19.86
C ALA A 283 1.40 7.31 -19.58
N ALA A 284 1.28 7.93 -18.40
CA ALA A 284 1.96 9.17 -18.07
C ALA A 284 3.29 8.99 -17.30
N PHE A 285 3.42 7.92 -16.49
CA PHE A 285 4.53 7.76 -15.56
C PHE A 285 5.90 7.63 -16.25
N ASP A 286 6.84 8.53 -15.94
CA ASP A 286 8.25 8.35 -16.26
C ASP A 286 9.10 8.48 -14.98
N ILE A 287 10.03 7.55 -14.82
CA ILE A 287 10.93 7.54 -13.65
C ILE A 287 11.86 8.75 -13.62
N LYS A 288 12.13 9.37 -14.77
CA LYS A 288 12.94 10.59 -14.89
C LYS A 288 12.24 11.82 -14.32
N ASP A 289 10.92 11.79 -14.23
CA ASP A 289 10.10 12.88 -13.70
C ASP A 289 9.92 12.79 -12.18
N VAL A 290 10.53 11.78 -11.54
CA VAL A 290 10.50 11.64 -10.09
C VAL A 290 11.39 12.68 -9.43
N ASN A 291 10.83 13.42 -8.48
CA ASN A 291 11.53 14.44 -7.71
C ASN A 291 12.63 13.83 -6.83
N ARG A 292 13.75 14.57 -6.70
CA ARG A 292 14.85 14.22 -5.78
C ARG A 292 14.52 14.46 -4.32
N ALA A 293 13.55 15.32 -4.04
CA ALA A 293 13.15 15.66 -2.69
C ALA A 293 12.20 14.60 -2.09
N ALA A 294 12.41 14.28 -0.83
CA ALA A 294 11.51 13.41 -0.08
C ALA A 294 10.14 14.08 0.09
N SER A 295 9.08 13.28 0.06
CA SER A 295 7.69 13.72 0.20
C SER A 295 7.12 13.31 1.56
N ALA A 296 6.37 14.20 2.22
CA ALA A 296 5.69 13.90 3.47
C ALA A 296 4.36 13.17 3.23
N PHE A 297 4.11 12.15 4.03
CA PHE A 297 2.82 11.43 4.03
C PHE A 297 1.74 12.29 4.68
N ASN A 298 0.62 12.49 3.96
CA ASN A 298 -0.54 13.26 4.42
C ASN A 298 -1.79 12.37 4.40
N PRO A 299 -2.29 11.91 5.57
CA PRO A 299 -3.47 11.05 5.66
C PRO A 299 -4.76 11.72 5.15
N GLU A 300 -4.91 13.03 5.36
CA GLU A 300 -6.09 13.77 4.91
C GLU A 300 -6.18 13.82 3.38
N LYS A 301 -5.04 14.00 2.71
CA LYS A 301 -4.95 13.97 1.25
C LYS A 301 -5.27 12.58 0.71
N LEU A 302 -4.80 11.52 1.35
CA LEU A 302 -5.13 10.14 0.99
C LEU A 302 -6.65 9.89 1.14
N LEU A 303 -7.23 10.34 2.25
CA LEU A 303 -8.66 10.17 2.52
C LEU A 303 -9.53 10.94 1.49
N TRP A 304 -9.14 12.17 1.16
CA TRP A 304 -9.78 12.96 0.10
C TRP A 304 -9.70 12.23 -1.25
N LEU A 305 -8.52 11.71 -1.60
CA LEU A 305 -8.30 11.04 -2.87
C LEU A 305 -9.13 9.75 -2.95
N ASN A 306 -9.24 9.01 -1.83
CA ASN A 306 -10.09 7.83 -1.76
C ASN A 306 -11.55 8.16 -2.06
N GLN A 307 -12.06 9.25 -1.48
CA GLN A 307 -13.42 9.72 -1.79
C GLN A 307 -13.57 10.10 -3.27
N GLN A 308 -12.54 10.74 -3.87
CA GLN A 308 -12.59 11.06 -5.31
C GLN A 308 -12.68 9.80 -6.19
N HIS A 309 -11.95 8.74 -5.85
CA HIS A 309 -12.06 7.46 -6.53
C HIS A 309 -13.44 6.82 -6.33
N MET A 310 -14.00 6.83 -5.12
CA MET A 310 -15.34 6.32 -4.85
C MET A 310 -16.41 7.08 -5.65
N MET A 311 -16.29 8.41 -5.76
CA MET A 311 -17.22 9.26 -6.50
C MET A 311 -17.21 8.99 -8.00
N ARG A 312 -16.03 8.69 -8.58
CA ARG A 312 -15.83 8.51 -10.03
C ARG A 312 -16.08 7.07 -10.49
N ALA A 313 -15.94 6.12 -9.60
CA ALA A 313 -16.11 4.70 -9.91
C ALA A 313 -17.56 4.37 -10.28
N ALA A 314 -17.73 3.43 -11.21
CA ALA A 314 -19.03 2.83 -11.45
C ALA A 314 -19.50 2.07 -10.19
N PRO A 315 -20.77 2.19 -9.75
CA PRO A 315 -21.23 1.54 -8.52
C PRO A 315 -20.93 0.03 -8.49
N ALA A 316 -21.13 -0.66 -9.60
CA ALA A 316 -20.86 -2.09 -9.72
C ALA A 316 -19.41 -2.50 -9.37
N THR A 317 -18.43 -1.64 -9.66
CA THR A 317 -17.02 -1.90 -9.32
C THR A 317 -16.72 -1.74 -7.82
N LEU A 318 -17.56 -1.01 -7.10
CA LEU A 318 -17.44 -0.81 -5.66
C LEU A 318 -18.17 -1.87 -4.83
N VAL A 319 -19.09 -2.63 -5.43
CA VAL A 319 -19.87 -3.69 -4.75
C VAL A 319 -18.98 -4.70 -4.04
N PRO A 320 -17.91 -5.27 -4.63
CA PRO A 320 -17.05 -6.22 -3.94
C PRO A 320 -16.40 -5.61 -2.67
N HIS A 321 -15.99 -4.34 -2.74
CA HIS A 321 -15.38 -3.62 -1.62
C HIS A 321 -16.40 -3.34 -0.50
N LEU A 322 -17.62 -2.92 -0.83
CA LEU A 322 -18.69 -2.72 0.15
C LEU A 322 -19.05 -4.05 0.82
N ARG A 323 -19.22 -5.13 0.04
CA ARG A 323 -19.53 -6.45 0.55
C ARG A 323 -18.46 -6.98 1.51
N ALA A 324 -17.17 -6.78 1.17
CA ALA A 324 -16.07 -7.14 2.06
C ALA A 324 -16.14 -6.40 3.39
N GLN A 325 -16.45 -5.11 3.40
CA GLN A 325 -16.59 -4.33 4.63
C GLN A 325 -17.85 -4.69 5.43
N LEU A 326 -18.96 -5.00 4.77
CA LEU A 326 -20.17 -5.50 5.44
C LEU A 326 -19.89 -6.82 6.16
N ARG A 327 -19.20 -7.77 5.52
CA ARG A 327 -18.81 -9.05 6.14
C ARG A 327 -17.92 -8.86 7.37
N ARG A 328 -17.03 -7.86 7.38
CA ARG A 328 -16.18 -7.53 8.54
C ARG A 328 -17.00 -7.08 9.76
N ILE A 329 -18.19 -6.54 9.56
CA ILE A 329 -19.12 -6.15 10.63
C ILE A 329 -20.27 -7.15 10.86
N GLY A 330 -20.10 -8.37 10.33
CA GLY A 330 -21.05 -9.47 10.53
C GLY A 330 -22.32 -9.38 9.68
N LEU A 331 -22.32 -8.60 8.60
CA LEU A 331 -23.44 -8.46 7.67
C LEU A 331 -23.07 -9.08 6.32
N ASP A 332 -24.05 -9.67 5.64
CA ASP A 332 -23.87 -10.17 4.28
C ASP A 332 -25.07 -9.78 3.41
N CYS A 333 -24.80 -9.56 2.12
CA CYS A 333 -25.84 -9.21 1.14
C CYS A 333 -25.38 -9.61 -0.25
N ASP A 334 -26.20 -10.39 -0.94
CA ASP A 334 -25.94 -10.81 -2.32
C ASP A 334 -26.75 -9.99 -3.35
N ASP A 335 -27.68 -9.14 -2.90
CA ASP A 335 -28.44 -8.25 -3.77
C ASP A 335 -27.56 -7.13 -4.32
N GLN A 336 -27.09 -7.33 -5.54
CA GLN A 336 -26.23 -6.38 -6.22
C GLN A 336 -26.93 -5.03 -6.46
N ALA A 337 -28.20 -5.05 -6.84
CA ALA A 337 -28.94 -3.82 -7.13
C ALA A 337 -29.11 -2.96 -5.87
N LEU A 338 -29.39 -3.59 -4.74
CA LEU A 338 -29.46 -2.91 -3.44
C LEU A 338 -28.08 -2.32 -3.07
N LEU A 339 -26.99 -3.08 -3.22
CA LEU A 339 -25.65 -2.61 -2.91
C LEU A 339 -25.23 -1.43 -3.81
N GLU A 340 -25.53 -1.48 -5.10
CA GLU A 340 -25.29 -0.35 -6.03
C GLU A 340 -26.11 0.89 -5.66
N GLY A 341 -27.37 0.71 -5.29
CA GLY A 341 -28.22 1.79 -4.80
C GLY A 341 -27.70 2.43 -3.51
N ILE A 342 -27.23 1.64 -2.57
CA ILE A 342 -26.59 2.10 -1.33
C ILE A 342 -25.32 2.88 -1.64
N ILE A 343 -24.47 2.40 -2.54
CA ILE A 343 -23.25 3.08 -2.97
C ILE A 343 -23.59 4.47 -3.53
N LEU A 344 -24.55 4.56 -4.44
CA LEU A 344 -24.99 5.82 -5.02
C LEU A 344 -25.51 6.80 -3.95
N ALA A 345 -26.28 6.31 -2.97
CA ALA A 345 -26.85 7.13 -1.90
C ALA A 345 -25.78 7.62 -0.89
N GLN A 346 -24.69 6.86 -0.68
CA GLN A 346 -23.72 7.09 0.39
C GLN A 346 -22.39 7.67 -0.06
N ARG A 347 -21.97 7.53 -1.33
CA ARG A 347 -20.60 7.87 -1.79
C ARG A 347 -20.20 9.33 -1.57
N GLU A 348 -21.15 10.26 -1.50
CA GLU A 348 -20.88 11.66 -1.17
C GLU A 348 -20.64 11.89 0.34
N ARG A 349 -21.12 10.97 1.17
CA ARG A 349 -21.18 11.08 2.63
C ARG A 349 -20.11 10.26 3.33
N ALA A 350 -19.59 9.22 2.67
CA ALA A 350 -18.56 8.35 3.18
C ALA A 350 -17.24 8.61 2.46
N LYS A 351 -16.14 8.57 3.20
CA LYS A 351 -14.79 8.76 2.65
C LYS A 351 -14.05 7.43 2.46
N THR A 352 -14.54 6.35 3.07
CA THR A 352 -14.03 4.99 2.93
C THR A 352 -15.17 3.99 2.78
N MET A 353 -14.89 2.82 2.22
CA MET A 353 -15.88 1.73 2.12
C MET A 353 -16.27 1.20 3.50
N LYS A 354 -15.39 1.26 4.49
CA LYS A 354 -15.68 0.95 5.90
C LYS A 354 -16.71 1.90 6.49
N GLU A 355 -16.50 3.20 6.31
CA GLU A 355 -17.47 4.22 6.74
C GLU A 355 -18.82 4.02 6.04
N MET A 356 -18.79 3.75 4.73
CA MET A 356 -20.01 3.44 3.97
C MET A 356 -20.76 2.22 4.52
N ALA A 357 -20.05 1.14 4.84
CA ALA A 357 -20.65 -0.05 5.43
C ALA A 357 -21.29 0.22 6.80
N LEU A 358 -20.59 0.97 7.67
CA LEU A 358 -21.11 1.37 8.98
C LEU A 358 -22.36 2.25 8.87
N ASN A 359 -22.30 3.27 8.00
CA ASN A 359 -23.42 4.20 7.76
C ASN A 359 -24.62 3.51 7.10
N SER A 360 -24.41 2.36 6.47
CA SER A 360 -25.43 1.60 5.75
C SER A 360 -26.00 0.42 6.56
N ARG A 361 -25.49 0.17 7.79
CA ARG A 361 -25.88 -0.96 8.62
C ARG A 361 -27.41 -1.11 8.75
N PHE A 362 -28.12 0.01 8.85
CA PHE A 362 -29.59 0.03 9.01
C PHE A 362 -30.34 -0.62 7.83
N PHE A 363 -29.76 -0.71 6.63
CA PHE A 363 -30.39 -1.41 5.51
C PHE A 363 -30.46 -2.92 5.68
N PHE A 364 -29.59 -3.51 6.53
CA PHE A 364 -29.37 -4.95 6.63
C PHE A 364 -29.89 -5.58 7.92
N VAL A 365 -30.16 -4.76 8.95
CA VAL A 365 -30.69 -5.25 10.23
C VAL A 365 -32.22 -5.25 10.24
N GLU A 366 -32.84 -6.12 11.02
CA GLU A 366 -34.29 -6.15 11.17
C GLU A 366 -34.79 -5.01 12.04
N HIS A 367 -34.12 -4.77 13.16
CA HIS A 367 -34.42 -3.69 14.09
C HIS A 367 -33.28 -2.69 14.14
N VAL A 368 -33.62 -1.39 14.25
CA VAL A 368 -32.65 -0.31 14.46
C VAL A 368 -32.69 0.17 15.91
N GLU A 369 -31.53 0.37 16.49
CA GLU A 369 -31.39 1.07 17.76
C GLU A 369 -31.58 2.58 17.52
N ILE A 370 -32.56 3.18 18.17
CA ILE A 370 -32.84 4.59 18.01
C ILE A 370 -31.97 5.40 18.99
N ASP A 371 -31.20 6.35 18.44
CA ASP A 371 -30.45 7.31 19.25
C ASP A 371 -31.39 8.13 20.14
N LEU A 372 -31.15 8.11 21.46
CA LEU A 372 -32.02 8.75 22.45
C LEU A 372 -32.16 10.27 22.24
N LYS A 373 -31.09 10.94 21.79
CA LYS A 373 -31.14 12.39 21.53
C LYS A 373 -31.96 12.69 20.27
N ALA A 374 -31.81 11.87 19.24
CA ALA A 374 -32.60 11.96 18.02
C ALA A 374 -34.08 11.67 18.32
N ALA A 375 -34.39 10.64 19.12
CA ALA A 375 -35.74 10.33 19.56
C ALA A 375 -36.38 11.50 20.33
N ALA A 376 -35.71 12.01 21.37
CA ALA A 376 -36.21 13.13 22.17
C ALA A 376 -36.49 14.38 21.33
N LYS A 377 -35.66 14.64 20.30
CA LYS A 377 -35.78 15.81 19.45
C LYS A 377 -36.85 15.66 18.36
N HIS A 378 -37.02 14.48 17.78
CA HIS A 378 -37.80 14.30 16.54
C HIS A 378 -39.00 13.36 16.69
N LEU A 379 -39.06 12.51 17.69
CA LEU A 379 -40.16 11.58 17.93
C LEU A 379 -41.11 12.04 19.09
N ALA A 380 -40.66 12.97 19.93
CA ALA A 380 -41.48 13.53 20.99
C ALA A 380 -42.51 14.58 20.42
N GLY A 381 -43.53 14.86 21.20
CA GLY A 381 -44.59 15.81 20.82
C GLY A 381 -45.32 15.37 19.56
N GLY A 382 -45.46 16.26 18.58
CA GLY A 382 -46.14 16.02 17.30
C GLY A 382 -45.43 15.06 16.34
N GLY A 383 -44.23 14.57 16.69
CA GLY A 383 -43.44 13.66 15.84
C GLY A 383 -44.15 12.32 15.59
N ARG A 384 -44.84 11.78 16.60
CA ARG A 384 -45.61 10.53 16.46
C ARG A 384 -46.81 10.66 15.60
N GLU A 385 -47.56 11.74 15.77
CA GLU A 385 -48.73 12.06 14.89
C GLU A 385 -48.26 12.16 13.43
N THR A 386 -47.11 12.81 13.22
CA THR A 386 -46.50 12.88 11.89
C THR A 386 -46.14 11.48 11.37
N LEU A 387 -45.54 10.59 12.19
CA LEU A 387 -45.25 9.22 11.78
C LEU A 387 -46.50 8.44 11.39
N GLN A 388 -47.60 8.57 12.16
CA GLN A 388 -48.84 7.89 11.84
C GLN A 388 -49.39 8.33 10.48
N ARG A 389 -49.46 9.63 10.23
CA ARG A 389 -49.94 10.18 8.95
C ARG A 389 -49.03 9.77 7.78
N VAL A 390 -47.73 9.79 7.97
CA VAL A 390 -46.76 9.30 6.96
C VAL A 390 -47.00 7.81 6.68
N ARG A 391 -47.13 6.99 7.72
CA ARG A 391 -47.35 5.56 7.61
C ARG A 391 -48.62 5.23 6.81
N GLU A 392 -49.73 5.89 7.10
CA GLU A 392 -51.00 5.75 6.37
C GLU A 392 -50.86 6.15 4.90
N ARG A 393 -50.18 7.27 4.62
CA ARG A 393 -49.95 7.78 3.26
C ARG A 393 -49.06 6.80 2.45
N LEU A 394 -47.99 6.34 3.03
CA LEU A 394 -47.07 5.41 2.37
C LEU A 394 -47.70 4.03 2.15
N ALA A 395 -48.54 3.55 3.08
CA ALA A 395 -49.25 2.30 2.91
C ALA A 395 -50.20 2.29 1.72
N GLY A 396 -50.79 3.45 1.40
CA GLY A 396 -51.72 3.64 0.29
C GLY A 396 -51.05 3.86 -1.08
N LEU A 397 -49.72 3.87 -1.19
CA LEU A 397 -49.04 4.05 -2.47
C LEU A 397 -49.26 2.85 -3.42
N GLY A 398 -49.66 3.11 -4.67
CA GLY A 398 -49.82 2.10 -5.71
C GLY A 398 -48.52 1.45 -6.16
N GLY A 399 -47.42 2.21 -6.13
CA GLY A 399 -46.05 1.77 -6.44
C GLY A 399 -45.08 2.25 -5.38
N TRP A 400 -43.90 1.59 -5.25
CA TRP A 400 -42.84 1.94 -4.29
C TRP A 400 -41.62 2.44 -5.06
N SER A 401 -41.58 3.75 -5.38
CA SER A 401 -40.48 4.41 -6.06
C SER A 401 -40.05 5.66 -5.31
N THR A 402 -38.83 6.13 -5.56
CA THR A 402 -38.26 7.34 -4.95
C THR A 402 -39.20 8.52 -5.21
N GLU A 403 -39.68 8.70 -6.47
CA GLU A 403 -40.56 9.79 -6.87
C GLU A 403 -41.92 9.71 -6.20
N GLY A 404 -42.52 8.50 -6.12
CA GLY A 404 -43.80 8.29 -5.47
C GLY A 404 -43.75 8.55 -3.96
N ILE A 405 -42.67 8.11 -3.30
CA ILE A 405 -42.41 8.39 -1.89
C ILE A 405 -42.19 9.88 -1.65
N HIS A 406 -41.35 10.53 -2.48
CA HIS A 406 -41.10 11.96 -2.38
C HIS A 406 -42.41 12.78 -2.49
N GLY A 407 -43.21 12.54 -3.53
CA GLY A 407 -44.47 13.23 -3.73
C GLY A 407 -45.46 12.99 -2.58
N ALA A 408 -45.51 11.79 -2.00
CA ALA A 408 -46.33 11.50 -0.84
C ALA A 408 -45.96 12.31 0.41
N LEU A 409 -44.64 12.45 0.65
CA LEU A 409 -44.11 13.23 1.77
C LEU A 409 -44.27 14.71 1.58
N GLU A 410 -44.07 15.23 0.35
CA GLU A 410 -44.35 16.65 0.01
C GLU A 410 -45.81 17.01 0.18
N ALA A 411 -46.73 16.21 -0.36
CA ALA A 411 -48.16 16.44 -0.21
C ALA A 411 -48.56 16.48 1.26
N LEU A 412 -48.05 15.57 2.09
CA LEU A 412 -48.31 15.58 3.53
C LEU A 412 -47.72 16.83 4.21
N ALA A 413 -46.53 17.27 3.83
CA ALA A 413 -45.92 18.49 4.35
C ALA A 413 -46.77 19.72 4.05
N ALA A 414 -47.31 19.82 2.83
CA ALA A 414 -48.22 20.89 2.43
C ALA A 414 -49.54 20.87 3.22
N GLU A 415 -50.15 19.70 3.42
CA GLU A 415 -51.37 19.51 4.25
C GLU A 415 -51.17 19.94 5.71
N LEU A 416 -49.94 19.71 6.24
CA LEU A 416 -49.57 20.11 7.60
C LEU A 416 -49.13 21.57 7.73
N GLY A 417 -49.05 22.31 6.63
CA GLY A 417 -48.48 23.65 6.62
C GLY A 417 -47.00 23.70 7.11
N ALA A 418 -46.24 22.60 6.88
CA ALA A 418 -44.91 22.41 7.37
C ALA A 418 -43.91 22.22 6.24
N GLY A 419 -42.62 22.53 6.47
CA GLY A 419 -41.59 22.20 5.51
C GLY A 419 -41.31 20.67 5.51
N LEU A 420 -40.90 20.13 4.34
CA LEU A 420 -40.61 18.69 4.14
C LEU A 420 -39.68 18.13 5.23
N GLY A 421 -38.69 18.89 5.70
CA GLY A 421 -37.77 18.46 6.76
C GLY A 421 -38.46 18.10 8.09
N LYS A 422 -39.57 18.79 8.43
CA LYS A 422 -40.37 18.45 9.64
C LYS A 422 -41.09 17.12 9.53
N VAL A 423 -41.46 16.70 8.33
CA VAL A 423 -42.07 15.40 8.04
C VAL A 423 -40.99 14.33 7.91
N ALA A 424 -39.90 14.62 7.23
CA ALA A 424 -38.82 13.68 6.94
C ALA A 424 -38.01 13.29 8.16
N GLN A 425 -37.78 14.21 9.13
CA GLN A 425 -36.91 13.91 10.29
C GLN A 425 -37.45 12.83 11.24
N PRO A 426 -38.71 12.86 11.66
CA PRO A 426 -39.27 11.74 12.45
C PRO A 426 -39.15 10.39 11.72
N VAL A 427 -39.49 10.41 10.41
CA VAL A 427 -39.38 9.18 9.57
C VAL A 427 -37.94 8.67 9.54
N ARG A 428 -36.97 9.56 9.32
CA ARG A 428 -35.55 9.20 9.29
C ARG A 428 -35.11 8.53 10.60
N VAL A 429 -35.43 9.12 11.74
CA VAL A 429 -35.08 8.55 13.03
C VAL A 429 -35.75 7.20 13.24
N ALA A 430 -37.02 7.06 12.87
CA ALA A 430 -37.75 5.81 12.98
C ALA A 430 -37.14 4.67 12.13
N VAL A 431 -36.72 4.96 10.89
CA VAL A 431 -36.27 3.91 9.97
C VAL A 431 -34.77 3.64 10.00
N THR A 432 -33.95 4.60 10.45
CA THR A 432 -32.49 4.46 10.47
C THR A 432 -31.87 4.43 11.88
N GLY A 433 -32.65 4.82 12.90
CA GLY A 433 -32.16 5.03 14.26
C GLY A 433 -31.43 6.37 14.48
N ALA A 434 -31.13 7.14 13.44
CA ALA A 434 -30.28 8.33 13.49
C ALA A 434 -30.94 9.55 12.85
N ALA A 435 -30.46 10.76 13.23
CA ALA A 435 -30.93 12.01 12.65
C ALA A 435 -30.30 12.33 11.27
N VAL A 436 -29.32 11.54 10.82
CA VAL A 436 -28.59 11.72 9.55
C VAL A 436 -28.67 10.45 8.73
N SER A 437 -29.04 10.56 7.46
CA SER A 437 -29.06 9.48 6.47
C SER A 437 -28.99 10.10 5.05
N PRO A 438 -28.91 9.32 3.99
CA PRO A 438 -29.20 9.79 2.64
C PRO A 438 -30.57 10.45 2.52
N PRO A 439 -30.94 11.07 1.40
CA PRO A 439 -32.30 11.58 1.17
C PRO A 439 -33.34 10.56 1.59
N ILE A 440 -34.40 11.02 2.29
CA ILE A 440 -35.32 10.08 2.94
C ILE A 440 -36.10 9.24 1.94
N ASP A 441 -36.50 9.79 0.84
CA ASP A 441 -37.16 9.12 -0.27
C ASP A 441 -36.30 7.99 -0.86
N VAL A 442 -35.02 8.27 -1.15
CA VAL A 442 -34.05 7.26 -1.59
C VAL A 442 -33.86 6.18 -0.50
N THR A 443 -33.75 6.61 0.76
CA THR A 443 -33.57 5.69 1.90
C THR A 443 -34.75 4.71 2.00
N LEU A 444 -35.98 5.21 1.92
CA LEU A 444 -37.18 4.38 1.98
C LEU A 444 -37.35 3.48 0.76
N ALA A 445 -37.02 4.00 -0.43
CA ALA A 445 -37.06 3.19 -1.66
C ALA A 445 -36.11 1.98 -1.57
N LEU A 446 -34.87 2.18 -1.09
CA LEU A 446 -33.88 1.10 -0.90
C LEU A 446 -34.25 0.15 0.26
N LEU A 447 -34.86 0.67 1.33
CA LEU A 447 -35.28 -0.15 2.48
C LEU A 447 -36.42 -1.08 2.12
N GLY A 448 -37.28 -0.68 1.20
CA GLY A 448 -38.47 -1.39 0.78
C GLY A 448 -39.70 -1.09 1.65
N ARG A 449 -40.89 -1.33 1.08
CA ARG A 449 -42.18 -1.00 1.70
C ARG A 449 -42.39 -1.70 3.05
N GLU A 450 -42.25 -3.02 3.08
CA GLU A 450 -42.55 -3.83 4.26
C GLU A 450 -41.72 -3.41 5.47
N ARG A 451 -40.39 -3.31 5.27
CA ARG A 451 -39.46 -2.95 6.33
C ARG A 451 -39.65 -1.49 6.78
N THR A 452 -39.97 -0.59 5.86
CA THR A 452 -40.29 0.81 6.18
C THR A 452 -41.52 0.88 7.09
N LEU A 453 -42.64 0.28 6.70
CA LEU A 453 -43.88 0.33 7.49
C LEU A 453 -43.68 -0.33 8.85
N ALA A 454 -43.04 -1.51 8.92
CA ALA A 454 -42.76 -2.18 10.18
C ALA A 454 -41.93 -1.32 11.15
N ARG A 455 -40.94 -0.58 10.66
CA ARG A 455 -40.13 0.31 11.52
C ARG A 455 -40.87 1.54 11.97
N LEU A 456 -41.74 2.11 11.14
CA LEU A 456 -42.63 3.20 11.55
C LEU A 456 -43.57 2.73 12.67
N ASP A 457 -44.18 1.53 12.53
CA ASP A 457 -45.05 0.93 13.54
C ASP A 457 -44.29 0.67 14.86
N ALA A 458 -43.06 0.11 14.79
CA ALA A 458 -42.21 -0.13 15.96
C ALA A 458 -41.80 1.16 16.69
N ALA A 459 -41.46 2.23 15.95
CA ALA A 459 -41.09 3.51 16.54
C ALA A 459 -42.27 4.21 17.24
N MET A 460 -43.49 4.03 16.72
CA MET A 460 -44.73 4.52 17.37
C MET A 460 -45.03 3.75 18.64
N ALA A 461 -44.86 2.42 18.65
CA ALA A 461 -45.10 1.56 19.80
C ALA A 461 -44.12 1.76 20.95
N ALA A 462 -42.82 1.94 20.63
CA ALA A 462 -41.74 2.11 21.63
C ALA A 462 -41.92 3.33 22.57
N GLY A 463 -42.74 4.27 22.21
CA GLY A 463 -42.98 5.46 23.02
C GLY A 463 -44.30 5.49 23.76
N SER A 464 -45.09 4.42 23.75
CA SER A 464 -46.35 4.31 24.53
C SER A 464 -46.13 3.82 25.96
N GLY A 465 -44.88 3.55 26.36
CA GLY A 465 -44.52 3.00 27.68
C GLY A 465 -43.66 3.95 28.58
N ALA A 466 -43.60 5.25 28.30
CA ALA A 466 -42.89 6.22 29.14
C ALA A 466 -43.85 7.26 29.73
#